data_ba4fd87eb6c2235133f7ee76bd5e9b4a
#
_entry.id   ba4fd87eb6c2235133f7ee76bd5e9b4a
#
_cell.length_a   1.000
_cell.length_b   1.000
_cell.length_c   1.000
_cell.angle_alpha   90.00
_cell.angle_beta   90.00
_cell.angle_gamma   90.00
#
_symmetry.space_group_name_H-M   'P 1'
#
loop_
_entity.id
_entity.type
_entity.pdbx_description
1 polymer ?
#
loop_
_entity_poly.entity_id
_entity_poly.type
_entity_poly.pdbx_seq_one_letter_code
_entity_poly.pdbx_strand_id
1 'polypeptide(L)'
;MIHVGLLSKEKCCGCTACYSICTRGAISMKRDEQGFSYPEIDENLCTQCGLCVRTCPSLSPKFYKSIKCFGAKHINKQEQLSSTSGGFAAALSDYVISKGGVVYGVALDDVKYVRTVRINSRADLPKLKGSKYVQTDPCETFRQAGADLKYGLFVAYFGTSCNIDGLRHYLLCKNISTSNLVTIDLICHGVPSPQIFEDYIDYLSKRKPVNNFYFRTKAKGWGFGSKTFSPSVCYSDGENVCDKPITLAYQQLFFSNNCLRPHCYECPYAQMGRAADFTIADFWGISIFHPQYFDKDGVSLVLINSNNALNIFNNLQNIDSFETTTEIAYFKQENQRRPSQKNSAYEQFWKDYHQKGIEYILQPVSYTHLRAHETGRNLV
;
A
#
# COMPACT_ATOMS: atom_id res chain seq x y z
N MET A 1 -11.90 -26.43 -6.32
CA MET A 1 -12.46 -25.10 -6.63
C MET A 1 -12.38 -24.92 -8.13
N ILE A 2 -13.49 -24.60 -8.80
CA ILE A 2 -13.57 -24.46 -10.26
C ILE A 2 -13.11 -23.05 -10.67
N HIS A 3 -13.49 -22.04 -9.91
CA HIS A 3 -13.11 -20.64 -10.12
C HIS A 3 -13.05 -19.85 -8.81
N VAL A 4 -12.42 -18.64 -8.85
CA VAL A 4 -12.18 -17.81 -7.65
C VAL A 4 -13.43 -17.15 -7.08
N GLY A 5 -14.57 -17.14 -7.78
CA GLY A 5 -15.83 -16.63 -7.24
C GLY A 5 -16.36 -17.41 -6.03
N LEU A 6 -15.79 -18.60 -5.77
CA LEU A 6 -16.09 -19.42 -4.59
C LEU A 6 -15.16 -19.15 -3.39
N LEU A 7 -14.23 -18.20 -3.51
CA LEU A 7 -13.40 -17.78 -2.36
C LEU A 7 -14.22 -16.96 -1.38
N SER A 8 -14.02 -17.21 -0.08
CA SER A 8 -14.57 -16.34 0.95
C SER A 8 -13.91 -14.95 0.94
N LYS A 9 -14.57 -13.96 1.53
CA LYS A 9 -14.07 -12.58 1.62
C LYS A 9 -12.73 -12.52 2.36
N GLU A 10 -12.51 -13.34 3.37
CA GLU A 10 -11.27 -13.45 4.14
C GLU A 10 -10.10 -13.99 3.32
N LYS A 11 -10.38 -14.75 2.28
CA LYS A 11 -9.34 -15.31 1.39
C LYS A 11 -9.06 -14.45 0.15
N CYS A 12 -9.93 -13.49 -0.18
CA CYS A 12 -9.73 -12.63 -1.35
C CYS A 12 -9.04 -11.32 -0.98
N CYS A 13 -7.80 -11.11 -1.42
CA CYS A 13 -7.05 -9.87 -1.21
C CYS A 13 -7.43 -8.72 -2.17
N GLY A 14 -8.24 -8.98 -3.20
CA GLY A 14 -8.67 -7.97 -4.18
C GLY A 14 -7.59 -7.53 -5.17
N CYS A 15 -6.55 -8.35 -5.41
CA CYS A 15 -5.42 -7.98 -6.28
C CYS A 15 -5.74 -7.94 -7.77
N THR A 16 -6.92 -8.36 -8.21
CA THR A 16 -7.38 -8.41 -9.62
C THR A 16 -6.61 -9.36 -10.56
N ALA A 17 -5.71 -10.21 -10.06
CA ALA A 17 -4.97 -11.16 -10.89
C ALA A 17 -5.90 -12.12 -11.67
N CYS A 18 -6.97 -12.58 -11.02
CA CYS A 18 -8.01 -13.43 -11.63
C CYS A 18 -8.76 -12.72 -12.77
N TYR A 19 -9.09 -11.44 -12.58
CA TYR A 19 -9.68 -10.60 -13.62
C TYR A 19 -8.72 -10.42 -14.80
N SER A 20 -7.46 -10.09 -14.51
CA SER A 20 -6.43 -9.83 -15.51
C SER A 20 -6.11 -11.06 -16.37
N ILE A 21 -6.15 -12.27 -15.79
CA ILE A 21 -5.80 -13.51 -16.48
C ILE A 21 -6.94 -14.04 -17.36
N CYS A 22 -8.20 -13.68 -17.07
CA CYS A 22 -9.35 -14.22 -17.77
C CYS A 22 -9.40 -13.76 -19.23
N THR A 23 -9.15 -14.68 -20.16
CA THR A 23 -9.16 -14.40 -21.60
C THR A 23 -10.57 -14.37 -22.19
N ARG A 24 -11.56 -14.90 -21.44
CA ARG A 24 -12.97 -14.90 -21.87
C ARG A 24 -13.74 -13.67 -21.41
N GLY A 25 -13.14 -12.82 -20.57
CA GLY A 25 -13.83 -11.68 -19.97
C GLY A 25 -14.94 -12.09 -18.98
N ALA A 26 -14.91 -13.35 -18.50
CA ALA A 26 -15.93 -13.91 -17.62
C ALA A 26 -15.83 -13.42 -16.16
N ILE A 27 -14.87 -12.54 -15.83
CA ILE A 27 -14.65 -12.05 -14.46
C ILE A 27 -14.80 -10.54 -14.45
N SER A 28 -15.71 -10.04 -13.63
CA SER A 28 -15.83 -8.63 -13.27
C SER A 28 -15.48 -8.44 -11.79
N MET A 29 -15.01 -7.24 -11.42
CA MET A 29 -14.75 -6.89 -10.02
C MET A 29 -15.89 -6.03 -9.52
N LYS A 30 -16.73 -6.56 -8.61
CA LYS A 30 -17.88 -5.82 -8.06
C LYS A 30 -17.66 -5.48 -6.58
N ARG A 31 -18.06 -4.26 -6.20
CA ARG A 31 -18.03 -3.81 -4.79
C ARG A 31 -19.14 -4.49 -4.00
N ASP A 32 -18.79 -4.93 -2.81
CA ASP A 32 -19.75 -5.37 -1.80
C ASP A 32 -20.29 -4.19 -0.97
N GLU A 33 -21.12 -4.50 0.03
CA GLU A 33 -21.71 -3.52 0.95
C GLU A 33 -20.68 -2.75 1.79
N GLN A 34 -19.48 -3.27 1.93
CA GLN A 34 -18.37 -2.61 2.62
C GLN A 34 -17.48 -1.80 1.68
N GLY A 35 -17.77 -1.77 0.38
CA GLY A 35 -17.04 -1.04 -0.65
C GLY A 35 -15.79 -1.75 -1.16
N PHE A 36 -15.56 -3.02 -0.82
CA PHE A 36 -14.45 -3.82 -1.33
C PHE A 36 -14.84 -4.57 -2.60
N SER A 37 -13.97 -4.54 -3.61
CA SER A 37 -14.20 -5.26 -4.86
C SER A 37 -13.84 -6.74 -4.74
N TYR A 38 -14.74 -7.60 -5.20
CA TYR A 38 -14.59 -9.05 -5.28
C TYR A 38 -14.88 -9.55 -6.70
N PRO A 39 -14.27 -10.69 -7.13
CA PRO A 39 -14.54 -11.26 -8.42
C PRO A 39 -15.96 -11.85 -8.48
N GLU A 40 -16.73 -11.41 -9.47
CA GLU A 40 -17.99 -12.01 -9.87
C GLU A 40 -17.80 -12.71 -11.20
N ILE A 41 -18.36 -13.93 -11.33
CA ILE A 41 -18.18 -14.79 -12.49
C ILE A 41 -19.45 -14.82 -13.33
N ASP A 42 -19.32 -14.50 -14.60
CA ASP A 42 -20.37 -14.79 -15.59
C ASP A 42 -20.23 -16.25 -16.04
N GLU A 43 -21.12 -17.09 -15.54
CA GLU A 43 -21.12 -18.53 -15.81
C GLU A 43 -21.36 -18.85 -17.29
N ASN A 44 -22.02 -17.96 -18.06
CA ASN A 44 -22.25 -18.16 -19.50
C ASN A 44 -20.95 -17.97 -20.31
N LEU A 45 -20.02 -17.16 -19.82
CA LEU A 45 -18.73 -16.90 -20.44
C LEU A 45 -17.62 -17.82 -19.88
N CYS A 46 -17.82 -18.35 -18.69
CA CYS A 46 -16.82 -19.13 -17.97
C CYS A 46 -16.67 -20.53 -18.55
N THR A 47 -15.48 -20.83 -19.09
CA THR A 47 -15.15 -22.18 -19.62
C THR A 47 -14.55 -23.11 -18.56
N GLN A 48 -14.56 -22.73 -17.29
CA GLN A 48 -14.04 -23.51 -16.14
C GLN A 48 -12.57 -23.97 -16.31
N CYS A 49 -11.76 -23.20 -17.04
CA CYS A 49 -10.36 -23.55 -17.36
C CYS A 49 -9.41 -23.51 -16.16
N GLY A 50 -9.84 -23.01 -15.01
CA GLY A 50 -9.07 -22.94 -13.76
C GLY A 50 -7.91 -21.93 -13.74
N LEU A 51 -7.71 -21.11 -14.80
CA LEU A 51 -6.64 -20.12 -14.87
C LEU A 51 -6.69 -19.11 -13.70
N CYS A 52 -7.89 -18.65 -13.35
CA CYS A 52 -8.09 -17.70 -12.25
C CYS A 52 -7.67 -18.28 -10.89
N VAL A 53 -7.89 -19.59 -10.67
CA VAL A 53 -7.46 -20.31 -9.46
C VAL A 53 -5.94 -20.42 -9.41
N ARG A 54 -5.28 -20.81 -10.52
CA ARG A 54 -3.83 -20.92 -10.61
C ARG A 54 -3.11 -19.57 -10.44
N THR A 55 -3.78 -18.48 -10.83
CA THR A 55 -3.22 -17.12 -10.74
C THR A 55 -3.49 -16.47 -9.37
N CYS A 56 -4.33 -17.06 -8.54
CA CYS A 56 -4.70 -16.46 -7.26
C CYS A 56 -3.58 -16.58 -6.23
N PRO A 57 -2.96 -15.46 -5.77
CA PRO A 57 -1.86 -15.51 -4.82
C PRO A 57 -2.32 -15.96 -3.43
N SER A 58 -3.58 -15.74 -3.07
CA SER A 58 -4.11 -16.17 -1.77
C SER A 58 -4.22 -17.69 -1.62
N LEU A 59 -4.24 -18.43 -2.73
CA LEU A 59 -4.27 -19.89 -2.74
C LEU A 59 -2.88 -20.51 -2.71
N SER A 60 -1.85 -19.80 -3.14
CA SER A 60 -0.47 -20.29 -3.18
C SER A 60 0.52 -19.12 -3.02
N PRO A 61 0.56 -18.45 -1.86
CA PRO A 61 1.41 -17.28 -1.67
C PRO A 61 2.89 -17.64 -1.76
N LYS A 62 3.69 -16.76 -2.37
CA LYS A 62 5.14 -16.94 -2.57
C LYS A 62 5.92 -15.98 -1.69
N PHE A 63 7.02 -16.50 -1.12
CA PHE A 63 7.86 -15.75 -0.18
C PHE A 63 9.34 -15.94 -0.48
N TYR A 64 10.10 -14.85 -0.32
CA TYR A 64 11.55 -14.79 -0.42
C TYR A 64 12.12 -14.26 0.91
N LYS A 65 13.27 -14.77 1.31
CA LYS A 65 14.00 -14.26 2.47
C LYS A 65 14.78 -13.01 2.07
N SER A 66 14.85 -12.03 2.97
CA SER A 66 15.71 -10.87 2.77
C SER A 66 17.19 -11.28 2.81
N ILE A 67 17.94 -10.84 1.81
CA ILE A 67 19.38 -11.10 1.65
C ILE A 67 20.17 -10.08 2.47
N LYS A 68 19.76 -8.81 2.42
CA LYS A 68 20.36 -7.67 3.12
C LYS A 68 19.30 -6.67 3.54
N CYS A 69 19.64 -5.88 4.56
CA CYS A 69 18.80 -4.82 5.09
C CYS A 69 19.58 -3.50 5.17
N PHE A 70 18.94 -2.39 4.80
CA PHE A 70 19.56 -1.06 4.80
C PHE A 70 18.63 -0.02 5.40
N GLY A 71 19.23 1.00 6.04
CA GLY A 71 18.62 2.31 6.19
C GLY A 71 19.03 3.18 4.99
N ALA A 72 18.10 3.92 4.39
CA ALA A 72 18.39 4.76 3.24
C ALA A 72 17.60 6.07 3.26
N LYS A 73 18.23 7.15 2.82
CA LYS A 73 17.59 8.43 2.56
C LYS A 73 18.05 9.01 1.23
N HIS A 74 17.20 9.80 0.60
CA HIS A 74 17.53 10.48 -0.65
C HIS A 74 18.52 11.61 -0.38
N ILE A 75 19.59 11.73 -1.18
CA ILE A 75 20.61 12.80 -1.03
C ILE A 75 20.04 14.20 -1.32
N ASN A 76 19.06 14.28 -2.23
CA ASN A 76 18.33 15.53 -2.47
C ASN A 76 17.30 15.75 -1.35
N LYS A 77 17.48 16.83 -0.60
CA LYS A 77 16.64 17.16 0.56
C LYS A 77 15.17 17.41 0.21
N GLN A 78 14.89 18.00 -0.95
CA GLN A 78 13.50 18.23 -1.39
C GLN A 78 12.79 16.91 -1.69
N GLU A 79 13.50 15.94 -2.30
CA GLU A 79 12.98 14.61 -2.54
C GLU A 79 12.71 13.85 -1.24
N GLN A 80 13.62 13.94 -0.25
CA GLN A 80 13.41 13.37 1.08
C GLN A 80 12.19 14.00 1.78
N LEU A 81 12.08 15.33 1.78
CA LEU A 81 10.98 16.05 2.44
C LEU A 81 9.61 15.76 1.82
N SER A 82 9.55 15.67 0.49
CA SER A 82 8.30 15.36 -0.23
C SER A 82 7.89 13.88 -0.19
N SER A 83 8.75 13.01 0.32
CA SER A 83 8.47 11.59 0.52
C SER A 83 7.92 11.32 1.92
N THR A 84 7.16 10.23 2.10
CA THR A 84 6.63 9.83 3.42
C THR A 84 7.74 9.46 4.40
N SER A 85 8.77 8.75 3.93
CA SER A 85 9.93 8.30 4.71
C SER A 85 11.22 8.93 4.18
N GLY A 86 12.29 8.16 4.03
CA GLY A 86 13.59 8.64 3.56
C GLY A 86 13.67 8.98 2.07
N GLY A 87 12.71 8.56 1.24
CA GLY A 87 12.70 8.87 -0.20
C GLY A 87 13.28 7.77 -1.10
N PHE A 88 13.51 6.55 -0.59
CA PHE A 88 14.03 5.44 -1.40
C PHE A 88 13.14 5.12 -2.63
N ALA A 89 11.81 5.14 -2.47
CA ALA A 89 10.90 4.89 -3.59
C ALA A 89 11.07 5.93 -4.71
N ALA A 90 11.26 7.21 -4.37
CA ALA A 90 11.53 8.26 -5.35
C ALA A 90 12.87 8.03 -6.07
N ALA A 91 13.93 7.68 -5.32
CA ALA A 91 15.24 7.40 -5.86
C ALA A 91 15.24 6.22 -6.87
N LEU A 92 14.56 5.12 -6.49
CA LEU A 92 14.43 3.95 -7.36
C LEU A 92 13.58 4.25 -8.60
N SER A 93 12.49 4.98 -8.44
CA SER A 93 11.62 5.37 -9.57
C SER A 93 12.37 6.26 -10.57
N ASP A 94 13.14 7.22 -10.08
CA ASP A 94 13.98 8.08 -10.89
C ASP A 94 15.06 7.28 -11.66
N TYR A 95 15.67 6.31 -11.00
CA TYR A 95 16.64 5.40 -11.64
C TYR A 95 16.00 4.63 -12.80
N VAL A 96 14.83 4.02 -12.58
CA VAL A 96 14.13 3.26 -13.62
C VAL A 96 13.76 4.15 -14.81
N ILE A 97 13.20 5.33 -14.56
CA ILE A 97 12.84 6.31 -15.61
C ILE A 97 14.09 6.78 -16.36
N SER A 98 15.23 7.01 -15.67
CA SER A 98 16.47 7.43 -16.31
C SER A 98 17.06 6.38 -17.27
N LYS A 99 16.66 5.12 -17.11
CA LYS A 99 17.01 4.00 -18.00
C LYS A 99 15.98 3.79 -19.13
N GLY A 100 15.05 4.74 -19.33
CA GLY A 100 13.96 4.62 -20.32
C GLY A 100 12.85 3.65 -19.89
N GLY A 101 12.82 3.28 -18.61
CA GLY A 101 11.83 2.36 -18.07
C GLY A 101 10.53 3.05 -17.65
N VAL A 102 9.63 2.25 -17.09
CA VAL A 102 8.31 2.68 -16.63
C VAL A 102 8.09 2.28 -15.17
N VAL A 103 7.31 3.08 -14.47
CA VAL A 103 7.00 2.87 -13.06
C VAL A 103 5.49 2.75 -12.89
N TYR A 104 5.07 1.68 -12.24
CA TYR A 104 3.71 1.50 -11.75
C TYR A 104 3.69 1.78 -10.26
N GLY A 105 2.80 2.69 -9.83
CA GLY A 105 2.68 3.07 -8.43
C GLY A 105 1.31 3.62 -8.12
N VAL A 106 1.02 3.82 -6.84
CA VAL A 106 -0.30 4.23 -6.38
C VAL A 106 -0.42 5.74 -6.37
N ALA A 107 -1.44 6.25 -7.05
CA ALA A 107 -1.81 7.67 -7.10
C ALA A 107 -3.20 7.90 -6.50
N LEU A 108 -3.45 9.14 -6.09
CA LEU A 108 -4.78 9.63 -5.77
C LEU A 108 -5.33 10.30 -7.05
N ASP A 109 -6.38 9.69 -7.60
CA ASP A 109 -7.05 10.15 -8.80
C ASP A 109 -8.37 10.82 -8.41
N ASP A 110 -8.66 11.98 -9.02
CA ASP A 110 -9.84 12.78 -8.69
C ASP A 110 -10.10 12.92 -7.18
N VAL A 111 -9.01 13.17 -6.43
CA VAL A 111 -8.95 13.41 -4.97
C VAL A 111 -9.44 12.24 -4.10
N LYS A 112 -10.33 11.38 -4.57
CA LYS A 112 -10.98 10.33 -3.78
C LYS A 112 -10.77 8.90 -4.27
N TYR A 113 -10.25 8.72 -5.49
CA TYR A 113 -10.00 7.38 -6.02
C TYR A 113 -8.53 7.00 -5.92
N VAL A 114 -8.24 5.91 -5.24
CA VAL A 114 -6.88 5.41 -5.11
C VAL A 114 -6.65 4.30 -6.13
N ARG A 115 -5.78 4.58 -7.12
CA ARG A 115 -5.52 3.68 -8.25
C ARG A 115 -4.04 3.44 -8.47
N THR A 116 -3.69 2.31 -9.03
CA THR A 116 -2.35 2.11 -9.59
C THR A 116 -2.29 2.75 -10.98
N VAL A 117 -1.28 3.56 -11.19
CA VAL A 117 -1.07 4.26 -12.47
C VAL A 117 0.33 3.95 -13.03
N ARG A 118 0.47 4.06 -14.34
CA ARG A 118 1.72 3.93 -15.09
C ARG A 118 2.30 5.30 -15.37
N ILE A 119 3.57 5.52 -15.06
CA ILE A 119 4.33 6.72 -15.44
C ILE A 119 5.63 6.36 -16.14
N ASN A 120 6.15 7.24 -16.97
CA ASN A 120 7.44 7.13 -17.65
C ASN A 120 8.21 8.45 -17.71
N SER A 121 7.78 9.44 -16.93
CA SER A 121 8.38 10.77 -16.87
C SER A 121 8.66 11.17 -15.42
N ARG A 122 9.78 11.86 -15.19
CA ARG A 122 10.09 12.51 -13.91
C ARG A 122 9.03 13.55 -13.49
N ALA A 123 8.39 14.20 -14.45
CA ALA A 123 7.34 15.17 -14.16
C ALA A 123 6.10 14.53 -13.49
N ASP A 124 5.90 13.22 -13.69
CA ASP A 124 4.79 12.48 -13.10
C ASP A 124 5.11 11.84 -11.73
N LEU A 125 6.38 11.78 -11.32
CA LEU A 125 6.78 11.21 -10.03
C LEU A 125 6.01 11.77 -8.83
N PRO A 126 5.69 13.08 -8.76
CA PRO A 126 4.92 13.62 -7.64
C PRO A 126 3.57 12.93 -7.43
N LYS A 127 2.92 12.39 -8.46
CA LYS A 127 1.65 11.64 -8.37
C LYS A 127 1.78 10.38 -7.50
N LEU A 128 2.95 9.74 -7.50
CA LEU A 128 3.21 8.51 -6.75
C LEU A 128 3.67 8.75 -5.33
N LYS A 129 4.11 9.96 -4.98
CA LYS A 129 4.62 10.30 -3.65
C LYS A 129 3.52 10.29 -2.59
N GLY A 130 3.93 10.01 -1.36
CA GLY A 130 3.03 9.94 -0.21
C GLY A 130 2.29 8.59 -0.10
N SER A 131 2.14 8.08 1.11
CA SER A 131 1.35 6.89 1.40
C SER A 131 -0.13 7.18 1.19
N LYS A 132 -0.86 6.23 0.59
CA LYS A 132 -2.31 6.27 0.44
C LYS A 132 -2.86 5.11 1.28
N TYR A 133 -3.48 5.42 2.41
CA TYR A 133 -4.03 4.42 3.33
C TYR A 133 -5.46 4.06 2.93
N VAL A 134 -5.61 3.48 1.74
CA VAL A 134 -6.86 2.98 1.14
C VAL A 134 -6.51 1.79 0.26
N GLN A 135 -7.42 0.85 0.09
CA GLN A 135 -7.21 -0.20 -0.91
C GLN A 135 -7.15 0.43 -2.31
N THR A 136 -6.05 0.19 -3.01
CA THR A 136 -5.91 0.63 -4.41
C THR A 136 -6.68 -0.28 -5.35
N ASP A 137 -7.22 0.31 -6.41
CA ASP A 137 -7.67 -0.43 -7.59
C ASP A 137 -6.47 -0.58 -8.55
N PRO A 138 -5.99 -1.80 -8.81
CA PRO A 138 -4.94 -2.03 -9.79
C PRO A 138 -5.38 -1.79 -11.24
N CYS A 139 -6.69 -1.70 -11.51
CA CYS A 139 -7.22 -1.53 -12.86
C CYS A 139 -6.63 -2.56 -13.85
N GLU A 140 -6.23 -2.12 -15.04
CA GLU A 140 -5.61 -2.92 -16.09
C GLU A 140 -4.08 -3.05 -15.96
N THR A 141 -3.49 -2.58 -14.88
CA THR A 141 -2.02 -2.41 -14.80
C THR A 141 -1.24 -3.70 -14.84
N PHE A 142 -1.82 -4.84 -14.47
CA PHE A 142 -1.15 -6.13 -14.64
C PHE A 142 -0.99 -6.50 -16.12
N ARG A 143 -2.03 -6.25 -16.93
CA ARG A 143 -1.98 -6.45 -18.38
C ARG A 143 -1.02 -5.47 -19.04
N GLN A 144 -1.05 -4.19 -18.61
CA GLN A 144 -0.15 -3.15 -19.11
C GLN A 144 1.31 -3.48 -18.77
N ALA A 145 1.62 -3.85 -17.53
CA ALA A 145 2.96 -4.25 -17.12
C ALA A 145 3.46 -5.47 -17.90
N GLY A 146 2.58 -6.45 -18.15
CA GLY A 146 2.90 -7.59 -19.00
C GLY A 146 3.18 -7.21 -20.45
N ALA A 147 2.50 -6.22 -21.01
CA ALA A 147 2.75 -5.69 -22.34
C ALA A 147 4.09 -4.93 -22.38
N ASP A 148 4.36 -4.05 -21.40
CA ASP A 148 5.63 -3.31 -21.31
C ASP A 148 6.83 -4.25 -21.20
N LEU A 149 6.74 -5.31 -20.40
CA LEU A 149 7.77 -6.33 -20.28
C LEU A 149 8.03 -7.08 -21.62
N LYS A 150 6.97 -7.43 -22.34
CA LYS A 150 7.07 -8.05 -23.67
C LYS A 150 7.71 -7.11 -24.69
N TYR A 151 7.50 -5.81 -24.53
CA TYR A 151 8.14 -4.79 -25.36
C TYR A 151 9.62 -4.56 -24.99
N GLY A 152 10.10 -5.19 -23.92
CA GLY A 152 11.48 -5.11 -23.45
C GLY A 152 11.76 -3.93 -22.51
N LEU A 153 10.72 -3.21 -22.04
CA LEU A 153 10.91 -2.08 -21.13
C LEU A 153 11.37 -2.56 -19.74
N PHE A 154 12.17 -1.74 -19.10
CA PHE A 154 12.47 -1.91 -17.67
C PHE A 154 11.27 -1.43 -16.84
N VAL A 155 10.68 -2.32 -16.05
CA VAL A 155 9.44 -2.07 -15.29
C VAL A 155 9.74 -2.11 -13.81
N ALA A 156 9.39 -1.03 -13.09
CA ALA A 156 9.26 -1.05 -11.63
C ALA A 156 7.78 -1.08 -11.25
N TYR A 157 7.39 -1.99 -10.35
CA TYR A 157 6.00 -2.09 -9.89
C TYR A 157 5.94 -2.02 -8.37
N PHE A 158 5.28 -0.97 -7.86
CA PHE A 158 5.04 -0.73 -6.43
C PHE A 158 3.64 -1.18 -6.04
N GLY A 159 3.52 -1.89 -4.91
CA GLY A 159 2.22 -2.32 -4.40
C GLY A 159 2.30 -2.90 -2.99
N THR A 160 1.17 -3.33 -2.44
CA THR A 160 1.17 -4.19 -1.26
C THR A 160 1.66 -5.58 -1.63
N SER A 161 2.15 -6.37 -0.67
CA SER A 161 2.71 -7.70 -0.93
C SER A 161 1.73 -8.61 -1.68
N CYS A 162 0.44 -8.56 -1.34
CA CYS A 162 -0.58 -9.35 -2.02
C CYS A 162 -0.80 -8.91 -3.48
N ASN A 163 -0.68 -7.61 -3.80
CA ASN A 163 -0.74 -7.13 -5.18
C ASN A 163 0.49 -7.55 -5.97
N ILE A 164 1.67 -7.45 -5.37
CA ILE A 164 2.93 -7.88 -6.02
C ILE A 164 2.91 -9.38 -6.33
N ASP A 165 2.47 -10.19 -5.37
CA ASP A 165 2.38 -11.64 -5.59
C ASP A 165 1.33 -11.97 -6.66
N GLY A 166 0.19 -11.24 -6.67
CA GLY A 166 -0.80 -11.33 -7.74
C GLY A 166 -0.24 -11.01 -9.13
N LEU A 167 0.55 -9.94 -9.25
CA LEU A 167 1.24 -9.59 -10.49
C LEU A 167 2.21 -10.71 -10.93
N ARG A 168 3.04 -11.23 -10.01
CA ARG A 168 4.00 -12.29 -10.30
C ARG A 168 3.30 -13.57 -10.76
N HIS A 169 2.21 -13.97 -10.11
CA HIS A 169 1.39 -15.11 -10.54
C HIS A 169 0.78 -14.89 -11.93
N TYR A 170 0.27 -13.68 -12.19
CA TYR A 170 -0.25 -13.32 -13.51
C TYR A 170 0.82 -13.46 -14.60
N LEU A 171 2.01 -12.88 -14.39
CA LEU A 171 3.11 -12.94 -15.36
C LEU A 171 3.59 -14.37 -15.58
N LEU A 172 3.70 -15.17 -14.52
CA LEU A 172 4.06 -16.58 -14.59
C LEU A 172 3.03 -17.37 -15.41
N CYS A 173 1.73 -17.22 -15.12
CA CYS A 173 0.66 -17.90 -15.85
C CYS A 173 0.56 -17.48 -17.33
N LYS A 174 1.02 -16.27 -17.67
CA LYS A 174 1.12 -15.76 -19.04
C LYS A 174 2.45 -16.08 -19.71
N ASN A 175 3.36 -16.77 -19.01
CA ASN A 175 4.73 -17.07 -19.48
C ASN A 175 5.47 -15.80 -19.97
N ILE A 176 5.38 -14.71 -19.19
CA ILE A 176 6.05 -13.44 -19.47
C ILE A 176 7.34 -13.41 -18.66
N SER A 177 8.49 -13.13 -19.36
CA SER A 177 9.78 -12.97 -18.71
C SER A 177 9.76 -11.80 -17.72
N THR A 178 10.34 -12.02 -16.54
CA THR A 178 10.48 -11.01 -15.49
C THR A 178 11.91 -10.47 -15.36
N SER A 179 12.78 -10.73 -16.35
CA SER A 179 14.18 -10.28 -16.32
C SER A 179 14.32 -8.74 -16.24
N ASN A 180 13.40 -8.02 -16.83
CA ASN A 180 13.34 -6.56 -16.82
C ASN A 180 12.30 -6.02 -15.80
N LEU A 181 11.90 -6.84 -14.82
CA LEU A 181 10.97 -6.44 -13.77
C LEU A 181 11.71 -6.27 -12.44
N VAL A 182 11.44 -5.18 -11.76
CA VAL A 182 11.72 -5.03 -10.33
C VAL A 182 10.43 -4.73 -9.58
N THR A 183 10.16 -5.50 -8.55
CA THR A 183 8.95 -5.36 -7.73
C THR A 183 9.29 -4.81 -6.36
N ILE A 184 8.44 -3.93 -5.86
CA ILE A 184 8.61 -3.25 -4.57
C ILE A 184 7.34 -3.40 -3.76
N ASP A 185 7.42 -4.07 -2.61
CA ASP A 185 6.30 -4.10 -1.68
C ASP A 185 6.54 -3.23 -0.43
N LEU A 186 5.48 -3.08 0.34
CA LEU A 186 5.45 -2.29 1.57
C LEU A 186 5.24 -3.22 2.77
N ILE A 187 5.79 -2.86 3.93
CA ILE A 187 5.30 -3.39 5.20
C ILE A 187 3.92 -2.78 5.42
N CYS A 188 2.89 -3.62 5.33
CA CYS A 188 1.51 -3.20 5.23
C CYS A 188 0.73 -3.52 6.51
N HIS A 189 0.05 -2.51 7.06
CA HIS A 189 -0.86 -2.68 8.20
C HIS A 189 -2.19 -3.32 7.80
N GLY A 190 -2.64 -3.09 6.58
CA GLY A 190 -3.93 -3.46 6.03
C GLY A 190 -4.46 -2.34 5.15
N VAL A 191 -5.53 -2.61 4.40
CA VAL A 191 -6.11 -1.63 3.48
C VAL A 191 -7.56 -1.33 3.88
N PRO A 192 -7.88 -0.07 4.22
CA PRO A 192 -9.24 0.39 4.47
C PRO A 192 -10.14 0.33 3.22
N SER A 193 -11.44 0.33 3.46
CA SER A 193 -12.46 0.39 2.43
C SER A 193 -12.32 1.65 1.57
N PRO A 194 -12.33 1.51 0.23
CA PRO A 194 -12.41 2.65 -0.68
C PRO A 194 -13.66 3.50 -0.44
N GLN A 195 -14.83 2.88 -0.18
CA GLN A 195 -16.09 3.59 0.06
C GLN A 195 -16.01 4.50 1.29
N ILE A 196 -15.41 4.03 2.38
CA ILE A 196 -15.19 4.84 3.59
C ILE A 196 -14.35 6.09 3.27
N PHE A 197 -13.33 5.95 2.42
CA PHE A 197 -12.50 7.10 2.04
C PHE A 197 -13.25 8.05 1.09
N GLU A 198 -13.97 7.52 0.11
CA GLU A 198 -14.79 8.29 -0.81
C GLU A 198 -15.82 9.13 -0.04
N ASP A 199 -16.57 8.50 0.87
CA ASP A 199 -17.57 9.19 1.70
C ASP A 199 -16.94 10.21 2.65
N TYR A 200 -15.72 9.93 3.14
CA TYR A 200 -14.98 10.89 3.97
C TYR A 200 -14.57 12.13 3.17
N ILE A 201 -14.10 11.98 1.94
CA ILE A 201 -13.78 13.12 1.06
C ILE A 201 -15.06 13.90 0.71
N ASP A 202 -16.17 13.21 0.44
CA ASP A 202 -17.46 13.85 0.19
C ASP A 202 -17.96 14.62 1.45
N TYR A 203 -17.75 14.07 2.64
CA TYR A 203 -18.02 14.77 3.91
C TYR A 203 -17.19 16.06 4.05
N LEU A 204 -15.87 15.99 3.79
CA LEU A 204 -15.01 17.18 3.81
C LEU A 204 -15.45 18.22 2.77
N SER A 205 -15.91 17.76 1.62
CA SER A 205 -16.35 18.60 0.49
C SER A 205 -17.66 19.34 0.75
N LYS A 206 -18.47 18.91 1.75
CA LYS A 206 -19.66 19.67 2.19
C LYS A 206 -19.30 21.07 2.71
N ARG A 207 -18.11 21.22 3.30
CA ARG A 207 -17.62 22.53 3.77
C ARG A 207 -17.12 23.39 2.60
N LYS A 208 -16.24 22.83 1.77
CA LYS A 208 -15.62 23.45 0.59
C LYS A 208 -15.11 22.33 -0.32
N PRO A 209 -15.07 22.50 -1.64
CA PRO A 209 -14.50 21.51 -2.55
C PRO A 209 -13.07 21.17 -2.17
N VAL A 210 -12.77 19.88 -1.99
CA VAL A 210 -11.43 19.38 -1.69
C VAL A 210 -10.61 19.31 -2.98
N ASN A 211 -9.43 19.90 -2.97
CA ASN A 211 -8.47 19.87 -4.09
C ASN A 211 -7.44 18.74 -3.95
N ASN A 212 -7.01 18.46 -2.71
CA ASN A 212 -6.10 17.36 -2.43
C ASN A 212 -6.21 16.89 -0.97
N PHE A 213 -5.85 15.62 -0.73
CA PHE A 213 -5.75 15.03 0.60
C PHE A 213 -4.41 14.32 0.79
N TYR A 214 -3.68 14.69 1.82
CA TYR A 214 -2.43 14.06 2.21
C TYR A 214 -2.65 13.22 3.46
N PHE A 215 -2.55 11.91 3.33
CA PHE A 215 -2.74 10.97 4.45
C PHE A 215 -1.71 11.15 5.55
N ARG A 216 -0.52 11.65 5.19
CA ARG A 216 0.58 11.89 6.10
C ARG A 216 1.52 12.94 5.53
N THR A 217 1.75 14.01 6.29
CA THR A 217 2.74 15.04 6.00
C THR A 217 3.85 15.00 7.05
N LYS A 218 4.95 15.70 6.80
CA LYS A 218 6.05 15.90 7.77
C LYS A 218 5.93 17.21 8.54
N ALA A 219 4.73 17.80 8.67
CA ALA A 219 4.51 19.07 9.38
C ALA A 219 5.02 19.04 10.83
N LYS A 220 5.01 17.85 11.46
CA LYS A 220 5.55 17.63 12.82
C LYS A 220 6.81 16.76 12.83
N GLY A 221 7.53 16.70 11.71
CA GLY A 221 8.68 15.80 11.53
C GLY A 221 8.28 14.38 11.14
N TRP A 222 9.26 13.48 11.20
CA TRP A 222 9.10 12.07 10.94
C TRP A 222 9.35 11.27 12.22
N GLY A 223 8.49 10.29 12.52
CA GLY A 223 8.63 9.45 13.71
C GLY A 223 7.48 8.47 13.85
N PHE A 224 7.56 7.62 14.87
CA PHE A 224 6.55 6.63 15.20
C PHE A 224 5.45 7.23 16.10
N GLY A 225 4.19 6.94 15.80
CA GLY A 225 3.05 7.27 16.63
C GLY A 225 2.22 8.46 16.16
N SER A 226 1.10 8.69 16.83
CA SER A 226 0.09 9.69 16.46
C SER A 226 0.60 11.13 16.45
N LYS A 227 1.67 11.42 17.19
CA LYS A 227 2.25 12.77 17.30
C LYS A 227 2.93 13.26 16.02
N THR A 228 3.36 12.34 15.15
CA THR A 228 4.09 12.66 13.91
C THR A 228 3.28 12.39 12.64
N PHE A 229 2.18 11.65 12.75
CA PHE A 229 1.24 11.49 11.65
C PHE A 229 0.37 12.76 11.56
N SER A 230 0.54 13.52 10.51
CA SER A 230 -0.18 14.80 10.30
C SER A 230 -0.89 14.76 8.95
N PRO A 231 -2.13 14.23 8.88
CA PRO A 231 -2.91 14.31 7.66
C PRO A 231 -3.33 15.76 7.38
N SER A 232 -3.48 16.08 6.08
CA SER A 232 -3.80 17.42 5.63
C SER A 232 -4.78 17.39 4.47
N VAL A 233 -5.72 18.32 4.46
CA VAL A 233 -6.63 18.59 3.35
C VAL A 233 -6.39 19.97 2.77
N CYS A 234 -6.24 20.05 1.44
CA CYS A 234 -6.18 21.30 0.71
C CYS A 234 -7.52 21.53 0.02
N TYR A 235 -8.15 22.69 0.28
CA TYR A 235 -9.39 23.09 -0.36
C TYR A 235 -9.12 23.91 -1.64
N SER A 236 -10.13 24.02 -2.49
CA SER A 236 -10.04 24.70 -3.79
C SER A 236 -9.74 26.21 -3.69
N ASP A 237 -10.06 26.84 -2.54
CA ASP A 237 -9.75 28.25 -2.25
C ASP A 237 -8.32 28.48 -1.70
N GLY A 238 -7.50 27.43 -1.62
CA GLY A 238 -6.14 27.48 -1.12
C GLY A 238 -6.03 27.27 0.40
N GLU A 239 -7.15 27.16 1.14
CA GLU A 239 -7.09 26.82 2.57
C GLU A 239 -6.47 25.42 2.75
N ASN A 240 -5.48 25.33 3.63
CA ASN A 240 -4.86 24.07 4.03
C ASN A 240 -5.13 23.80 5.52
N VAL A 241 -5.84 22.72 5.81
CA VAL A 241 -6.15 22.27 7.17
C VAL A 241 -5.34 21.04 7.48
N CYS A 242 -4.40 21.19 8.43
CA CYS A 242 -3.50 20.11 8.84
C CYS A 242 -3.68 19.80 10.32
N ASP A 243 -3.65 18.53 10.68
CA ASP A 243 -3.60 18.05 12.06
C ASP A 243 -4.73 18.59 12.95
N LYS A 244 -5.91 18.68 12.39
CA LYS A 244 -7.14 19.05 13.09
C LYS A 244 -8.02 17.82 13.29
N PRO A 245 -8.98 17.83 14.23
CA PRO A 245 -9.88 16.70 14.47
C PRO A 245 -10.50 16.15 13.18
N ILE A 246 -10.90 17.05 12.28
CA ILE A 246 -11.50 16.68 10.99
C ILE A 246 -10.52 15.91 10.07
N THR A 247 -9.23 16.26 10.04
CA THR A 247 -8.22 15.56 9.24
C THR A 247 -7.72 14.31 9.94
N LEU A 248 -7.66 14.30 11.27
CA LEU A 248 -7.25 13.16 12.08
C LEU A 248 -8.29 12.03 12.11
N ALA A 249 -9.56 12.34 11.84
CA ALA A 249 -10.65 11.38 11.91
C ALA A 249 -10.42 10.14 11.01
N TYR A 250 -10.01 10.33 9.76
CA TYR A 250 -9.70 9.21 8.85
C TYR A 250 -8.51 8.37 9.34
N GLN A 251 -7.48 8.99 9.87
CA GLN A 251 -6.36 8.29 10.47
C GLN A 251 -6.79 7.42 11.66
N GLN A 252 -7.67 7.95 12.51
CA GLN A 252 -8.25 7.18 13.62
C GLN A 252 -9.05 5.98 13.13
N LEU A 253 -9.86 6.15 12.07
CA LEU A 253 -10.57 5.04 11.43
C LEU A 253 -9.58 3.98 10.92
N PHE A 254 -8.52 4.36 10.24
CA PHE A 254 -7.50 3.43 9.74
C PHE A 254 -6.88 2.60 10.88
N PHE A 255 -6.42 3.25 11.95
CA PHE A 255 -5.78 2.55 13.08
C PHE A 255 -6.77 1.86 14.03
N SER A 256 -8.08 2.10 13.89
CA SER A 256 -9.09 1.37 14.65
C SER A 256 -9.19 -0.10 14.23
N ASN A 257 -8.70 -0.46 13.05
CA ASN A 257 -8.87 -1.76 12.44
C ASN A 257 -10.35 -2.17 12.19
N ASN A 258 -11.28 -1.24 12.18
CA ASN A 258 -12.69 -1.56 11.91
C ASN A 258 -13.05 -1.55 10.42
N CYS A 259 -12.31 -0.81 9.60
CA CYS A 259 -12.62 -0.60 8.18
C CYS A 259 -11.62 -1.29 7.24
N LEU A 260 -10.79 -2.20 7.73
CA LEU A 260 -9.85 -2.94 6.89
C LEU A 260 -10.56 -4.07 6.13
N ARG A 261 -10.00 -4.41 4.96
CA ARG A 261 -10.48 -5.57 4.19
C ARG A 261 -10.43 -6.86 5.03
N PRO A 262 -11.46 -7.73 4.99
CA PRO A 262 -11.48 -8.96 5.77
C PRO A 262 -10.22 -9.82 5.63
N HIS A 263 -9.65 -9.92 4.43
CA HIS A 263 -8.39 -10.62 4.18
C HIS A 263 -7.19 -10.08 5.01
N CYS A 264 -7.19 -8.80 5.37
CA CYS A 264 -6.07 -8.20 6.11
C CYS A 264 -5.94 -8.74 7.54
N TYR A 265 -7.02 -9.26 8.12
CA TYR A 265 -6.99 -9.87 9.46
C TYR A 265 -6.42 -11.29 9.47
N GLU A 266 -6.33 -11.94 8.31
CA GLU A 266 -5.72 -13.27 8.11
C GLU A 266 -4.57 -13.20 7.10
N CYS A 267 -3.93 -12.04 6.93
CA CYS A 267 -2.98 -11.76 5.87
C CYS A 267 -1.77 -12.71 5.91
N PRO A 268 -1.55 -13.54 4.90
CA PRO A 268 -0.41 -14.46 4.87
C PRO A 268 0.93 -13.72 4.67
N TYR A 269 0.90 -12.46 4.23
CA TYR A 269 2.09 -11.63 3.99
C TYR A 269 2.57 -10.87 5.24
N ALA A 270 1.84 -10.97 6.36
CA ALA A 270 2.25 -10.38 7.64
C ALA A 270 3.27 -11.28 8.34
N GLN A 271 4.40 -11.50 7.69
CA GLN A 271 5.49 -12.34 8.13
C GLN A 271 6.83 -11.84 7.57
N MET A 272 7.94 -12.47 7.99
CA MET A 272 9.30 -12.09 7.59
C MET A 272 9.61 -12.39 6.11
N GLY A 273 8.99 -13.41 5.51
CA GLY A 273 9.10 -13.69 4.08
C GLY A 273 8.37 -12.63 3.26
N ARG A 274 8.93 -12.22 2.12
CA ARG A 274 8.43 -11.12 1.29
C ARG A 274 8.08 -11.57 -0.13
N ALA A 275 7.13 -10.88 -0.76
CA ALA A 275 6.67 -11.24 -2.11
C ALA A 275 7.43 -10.50 -3.23
N ALA A 276 8.17 -9.45 -2.90
CA ALA A 276 8.80 -8.52 -3.84
C ALA A 276 10.33 -8.63 -3.85
N ASP A 277 10.98 -8.00 -4.83
CA ASP A 277 12.44 -7.85 -4.90
C ASP A 277 12.98 -6.89 -3.84
N PHE A 278 12.26 -5.79 -3.60
CA PHE A 278 12.47 -4.87 -2.48
C PHE A 278 11.26 -4.84 -1.57
N THR A 279 11.50 -4.71 -0.26
CA THR A 279 10.46 -4.31 0.70
C THR A 279 10.87 -3.00 1.34
N ILE A 280 9.96 -2.03 1.38
CA ILE A 280 10.23 -0.72 1.96
C ILE A 280 9.27 -0.38 3.10
N ALA A 281 9.78 0.37 4.07
CA ALA A 281 9.01 0.87 5.21
C ALA A 281 9.65 2.14 5.80
N ASP A 282 9.03 2.71 6.82
CA ASP A 282 9.70 3.61 7.75
C ASP A 282 10.67 2.80 8.63
N PHE A 283 11.87 3.32 8.90
CA PHE A 283 12.83 2.63 9.76
C PHE A 283 12.54 2.92 11.24
N TRP A 284 11.45 2.35 11.75
CA TRP A 284 11.12 2.47 13.18
C TRP A 284 12.20 1.85 14.07
N GLY A 285 12.58 2.56 15.14
CA GLY A 285 13.64 2.12 16.05
C GLY A 285 15.05 2.52 15.66
N ILE A 286 15.25 3.22 14.53
CA ILE A 286 16.58 3.70 14.10
C ILE A 286 17.28 4.53 15.16
N SER A 287 16.56 5.39 15.89
CA SER A 287 17.13 6.23 16.97
C SER A 287 17.69 5.43 18.14
N ILE A 288 17.29 4.15 18.30
CA ILE A 288 17.77 3.27 19.35
C ILE A 288 19.08 2.57 18.92
N PHE A 289 19.06 2.02 17.69
CA PHE A 289 20.16 1.16 17.22
C PHE A 289 21.20 1.86 16.37
N HIS A 290 20.79 2.92 15.66
CA HIS A 290 21.64 3.70 14.77
C HIS A 290 21.41 5.21 14.95
N PRO A 291 21.58 5.76 16.18
CA PRO A 291 21.29 7.18 16.46
C PRO A 291 22.05 8.15 15.55
N GLN A 292 23.26 7.77 15.11
CA GLN A 292 24.10 8.57 14.21
C GLN A 292 23.51 8.73 12.79
N TYR A 293 22.60 7.84 12.38
CA TYR A 293 21.91 7.88 11.10
C TYR A 293 20.46 8.37 11.19
N PHE A 294 20.01 8.65 12.41
CA PHE A 294 18.67 9.20 12.60
C PHE A 294 18.53 10.54 11.89
N ASP A 295 17.44 10.70 11.13
CA ASP A 295 17.10 11.97 10.47
C ASP A 295 15.62 12.27 10.78
N LYS A 296 15.36 13.47 11.33
CA LYS A 296 14.00 13.95 11.65
C LYS A 296 13.09 14.06 10.41
N ASP A 297 13.69 14.09 9.22
CA ASP A 297 12.99 14.17 7.95
C ASP A 297 12.78 12.79 7.29
N GLY A 298 13.18 11.72 7.99
CA GLY A 298 12.86 10.34 7.66
C GLY A 298 14.00 9.52 7.06
N VAL A 299 14.01 8.25 7.47
CA VAL A 299 14.90 7.20 6.92
C VAL A 299 14.04 6.02 6.49
N SER A 300 14.18 5.58 5.26
CA SER A 300 13.53 4.38 4.74
C SER A 300 14.25 3.13 5.23
N LEU A 301 13.52 2.15 5.74
CA LEU A 301 13.98 0.78 5.83
C LEU A 301 13.85 0.14 4.43
N VAL A 302 14.91 -0.52 3.98
CA VAL A 302 14.97 -1.22 2.69
C VAL A 302 15.43 -2.64 2.93
N LEU A 303 14.57 -3.61 2.65
CA LEU A 303 14.92 -5.02 2.63
C LEU A 303 15.16 -5.42 1.18
N ILE A 304 16.27 -6.07 0.93
CA ILE A 304 16.64 -6.60 -0.39
C ILE A 304 16.37 -8.10 -0.38
N ASN A 305 15.51 -8.56 -1.28
CA ASN A 305 15.00 -9.94 -1.28
C ASN A 305 15.43 -10.74 -2.52
N SER A 306 16.17 -10.11 -3.46
CA SER A 306 16.72 -10.79 -4.64
C SER A 306 18.08 -10.22 -5.04
N ASN A 307 18.89 -11.02 -5.74
CA ASN A 307 20.17 -10.58 -6.28
C ASN A 307 20.01 -9.45 -7.32
N ASN A 308 18.92 -9.46 -8.09
CA ASN A 308 18.60 -8.38 -9.01
C ASN A 308 18.39 -7.07 -8.27
N ALA A 309 17.62 -7.10 -7.16
CA ALA A 309 17.43 -5.93 -6.31
C ALA A 309 18.76 -5.43 -5.71
N LEU A 310 19.64 -6.33 -5.26
CA LEU A 310 20.95 -5.95 -4.73
C LEU A 310 21.81 -5.25 -5.80
N ASN A 311 21.79 -5.77 -7.01
CA ASN A 311 22.51 -5.14 -8.13
C ASN A 311 21.95 -3.74 -8.45
N ILE A 312 20.61 -3.60 -8.51
CA ILE A 312 19.97 -2.29 -8.70
C ILE A 312 20.33 -1.34 -7.56
N PHE A 313 20.24 -1.77 -6.29
CA PHE A 313 20.56 -0.96 -5.13
C PHE A 313 21.98 -0.40 -5.17
N ASN A 314 22.96 -1.23 -5.51
CA ASN A 314 24.35 -0.83 -5.63
C ASN A 314 24.62 0.19 -6.78
N ASN A 315 23.71 0.31 -7.73
CA ASN A 315 23.79 1.27 -8.84
C ASN A 315 23.02 2.57 -8.59
N LEU A 316 22.30 2.71 -7.45
CA LEU A 316 21.62 3.95 -7.11
C LEU A 316 22.62 5.00 -6.64
N GLN A 317 22.67 6.15 -7.33
CA GLN A 317 23.60 7.25 -7.03
C GLN A 317 22.98 8.34 -6.16
N ASN A 318 21.67 8.30 -5.97
CA ASN A 318 20.89 9.38 -5.33
C ASN A 318 20.40 9.03 -3.92
N ILE A 319 21.01 8.03 -3.27
CA ILE A 319 20.73 7.65 -1.89
C ILE A 319 22.01 7.71 -1.03
N ASP A 320 21.82 8.10 0.24
CA ASP A 320 22.76 7.87 1.33
C ASP A 320 22.23 6.69 2.14
N SER A 321 23.02 5.64 2.35
CA SER A 321 22.57 4.39 2.95
C SER A 321 23.61 3.74 3.85
N PHE A 322 23.14 2.94 4.80
CA PHE A 322 23.97 2.12 5.69
C PHE A 322 23.34 0.73 5.86
N GLU A 323 24.17 -0.28 5.97
CA GLU A 323 23.72 -1.66 6.20
C GLU A 323 23.31 -1.87 7.67
N THR A 324 22.28 -2.69 7.90
CA THR A 324 21.79 -3.08 9.22
C THR A 324 21.48 -4.58 9.26
N THR A 325 21.26 -5.12 10.45
CA THR A 325 20.89 -6.54 10.59
C THR A 325 19.38 -6.76 10.45
N THR A 326 19.00 -7.98 10.13
CA THR A 326 17.59 -8.39 10.02
C THR A 326 16.85 -8.18 11.34
N GLU A 327 17.49 -8.48 12.47
CA GLU A 327 16.90 -8.34 13.82
C GLU A 327 16.53 -6.88 14.10
N ILE A 328 17.44 -5.95 13.78
CA ILE A 328 17.20 -4.51 13.96
C ILE A 328 16.13 -4.03 12.97
N ALA A 329 16.21 -4.46 11.72
CA ALA A 329 15.23 -4.10 10.68
C ALA A 329 13.79 -4.46 11.09
N TYR A 330 13.61 -5.60 11.77
CA TYR A 330 12.28 -6.08 12.18
C TYR A 330 11.84 -5.62 13.58
N PHE A 331 12.68 -4.95 14.35
CA PHE A 331 12.46 -4.68 15.78
C PHE A 331 11.11 -4.02 16.08
N LYS A 332 10.71 -2.98 15.32
CA LYS A 332 9.44 -2.28 15.49
C LYS A 332 8.48 -2.43 14.30
N GLN A 333 8.62 -3.51 13.54
CA GLN A 333 7.79 -3.79 12.37
C GLN A 333 6.75 -4.89 12.69
N GLU A 334 5.75 -4.55 13.51
CA GLU A 334 4.73 -5.49 13.99
C GLU A 334 4.03 -6.25 12.84
N ASN A 335 3.72 -5.55 11.74
CA ASN A 335 3.04 -6.15 10.60
C ASN A 335 3.92 -7.09 9.75
N GLN A 336 5.20 -7.27 10.10
CA GLN A 336 6.06 -8.35 9.61
C GLN A 336 6.04 -9.60 10.50
N ARG A 337 5.28 -9.60 11.58
CA ARG A 337 5.22 -10.73 12.53
C ARG A 337 3.83 -11.33 12.61
N ARG A 338 2.80 -10.50 12.43
CA ARG A 338 1.40 -10.90 12.54
C ARG A 338 0.50 -9.93 11.77
N PRO A 339 -0.67 -10.41 11.31
CA PRO A 339 -1.71 -9.57 10.74
C PRO A 339 -2.25 -8.55 11.75
N SER A 340 -2.85 -7.49 11.25
CA SER A 340 -3.67 -6.60 12.08
C SER A 340 -4.83 -7.38 12.69
N GLN A 341 -5.12 -7.11 13.96
CA GLN A 341 -6.19 -7.80 14.65
C GLN A 341 -7.54 -7.14 14.36
N LYS A 342 -8.56 -7.95 14.07
CA LYS A 342 -9.94 -7.49 13.94
C LYS A 342 -10.39 -6.90 15.28
N ASN A 343 -10.92 -5.68 15.24
CA ASN A 343 -11.42 -5.02 16.46
C ASN A 343 -12.75 -5.66 16.90
N SER A 344 -12.98 -5.72 18.20
CA SER A 344 -14.23 -6.25 18.76
C SER A 344 -15.48 -5.44 18.34
N ALA A 345 -15.29 -4.16 17.99
CA ALA A 345 -16.36 -3.30 17.52
C ALA A 345 -16.62 -3.40 15.99
N TYR A 346 -15.96 -4.30 15.27
CA TYR A 346 -16.04 -4.39 13.81
C TYR A 346 -17.48 -4.53 13.28
N GLU A 347 -18.25 -5.46 13.83
CA GLU A 347 -19.62 -5.72 13.35
C GLU A 347 -20.53 -4.52 13.65
N GLN A 348 -20.39 -3.93 14.85
CA GLN A 348 -21.17 -2.74 15.23
C GLN A 348 -20.78 -1.52 14.40
N PHE A 349 -19.48 -1.37 14.05
CA PHE A 349 -18.97 -0.31 13.18
C PHE A 349 -19.67 -0.33 11.81
N TRP A 350 -19.71 -1.49 11.14
CA TRP A 350 -20.35 -1.60 9.83
C TRP A 350 -21.85 -1.41 9.89
N LYS A 351 -22.51 -1.93 10.94
CA LYS A 351 -23.94 -1.69 11.19
C LYS A 351 -24.24 -0.20 11.33
N ASP A 352 -23.46 0.50 12.15
CA ASP A 352 -23.62 1.95 12.36
C ASP A 352 -23.32 2.75 11.09
N TYR A 353 -22.28 2.37 10.34
CA TYR A 353 -21.96 3.01 9.07
C TYR A 353 -23.12 2.89 8.07
N HIS A 354 -23.69 1.71 7.88
CA HIS A 354 -24.80 1.51 6.95
C HIS A 354 -26.09 2.20 7.39
N GLN A 355 -26.34 2.27 8.68
CA GLN A 355 -27.57 2.87 9.20
C GLN A 355 -27.50 4.39 9.38
N LYS A 356 -26.34 4.92 9.75
CA LYS A 356 -26.16 6.30 10.20
C LYS A 356 -25.17 7.11 9.33
N GLY A 357 -24.46 6.46 8.43
CA GLY A 357 -23.51 7.08 7.49
C GLY A 357 -22.18 7.50 8.10
N ILE A 358 -21.35 8.10 7.24
CA ILE A 358 -19.95 8.47 7.56
C ILE A 358 -19.88 9.50 8.70
N GLU A 359 -20.79 10.47 8.75
CA GLU A 359 -20.78 11.53 9.76
C GLU A 359 -20.86 10.98 11.18
N TYR A 360 -21.66 9.93 11.38
CA TYR A 360 -21.81 9.31 12.69
C TYR A 360 -20.51 8.63 13.14
N ILE A 361 -19.87 7.86 12.26
CA ILE A 361 -18.64 7.14 12.62
C ILE A 361 -17.42 8.05 12.77
N LEU A 362 -17.44 9.26 12.23
CA LEU A 362 -16.39 10.27 12.42
C LEU A 362 -16.48 11.01 13.76
N GLN A 363 -17.58 10.86 14.51
CA GLN A 363 -17.73 11.52 15.81
C GLN A 363 -16.82 10.89 16.88
N PRO A 364 -16.09 11.69 17.68
CA PRO A 364 -15.13 11.18 18.67
C PRO A 364 -15.72 10.25 19.73
N VAL A 365 -17.02 10.34 19.97
CA VAL A 365 -17.75 9.64 21.05
C VAL A 365 -18.16 8.21 20.68
N SER A 366 -18.31 7.92 19.39
CA SER A 366 -18.90 6.65 18.92
C SER A 366 -18.02 5.43 19.13
N TYR A 367 -16.68 5.60 19.27
CA TYR A 367 -15.74 4.50 19.37
C TYR A 367 -14.61 4.77 20.39
N THR A 368 -14.97 5.26 21.59
CA THR A 368 -14.04 5.60 22.68
C THR A 368 -13.20 4.43 23.20
N HIS A 369 -13.51 3.19 22.85
CA HIS A 369 -12.60 2.05 23.08
C HIS A 369 -11.29 2.10 22.28
N LEU A 370 -11.16 3.06 21.34
CA LEU A 370 -9.92 3.27 20.56
C LEU A 370 -8.75 3.77 21.41
N ARG A 371 -9.00 4.43 22.54
CA ARG A 371 -7.94 4.96 23.43
C ARG A 371 -7.32 3.92 24.38
N ALA A 372 -8.01 2.83 24.68
CA ALA A 372 -7.55 1.87 25.67
C ALA A 372 -6.37 0.99 25.18
N HIS A 373 -6.19 0.84 23.85
CA HIS A 373 -5.10 0.02 23.31
C HIS A 373 -3.80 0.78 23.02
N GLU A 374 -3.82 2.11 22.92
CA GLU A 374 -2.57 2.90 22.75
C GLU A 374 -1.83 3.13 24.06
N THR A 375 -2.52 3.17 25.21
CA THR A 375 -1.91 3.47 26.51
C THR A 375 -1.21 2.27 27.17
N GLY A 376 -1.50 1.05 26.74
CA GLY A 376 -0.89 -0.19 27.30
C GLY A 376 0.46 -0.59 26.68
N ARG A 377 0.94 0.08 25.62
CA ARG A 377 2.14 -0.32 24.87
C ARG A 377 3.29 0.68 24.87
N ASN A 378 3.18 1.78 25.60
CA ASN A 378 4.23 2.81 25.69
C ASN A 378 5.15 2.70 26.91
N LEU A 379 5.13 1.58 27.62
CA LEU A 379 6.09 1.29 28.69
C LEU A 379 6.85 0.01 28.32
N VAL A 380 7.97 0.14 27.72
CA VAL A 380 9.30 -0.49 27.75
C VAL A 380 10.03 -0.23 26.44
#